data_5746e86ec55b46360ffd0741d0197e37
#
_entry.id   5746e86ec55b46360ffd0741d0197e37
#
_cell.length_a   1.000
_cell.length_b   1.000
_cell.length_c   1.000
_cell.angle_alpha   90.00
_cell.angle_beta   90.00
_cell.angle_gamma   90.00
#
_symmetry.space_group_name_H-M   'P 1'
#
loop_
_entity.id
_entity.type
_entity.pdbx_description
1 polymer ?
#
loop_
_entity_poly.entity_id
_entity_poly.type
_entity_poly.pdbx_seq_one_letter_code
_entity_poly.pdbx_strand_id
1 'polypeptide(L)'
;MAPARLLIIDDHDFVREALEARLSEAPGLEVVGCTGCWRTGLRDAVKLKPDVVLLETKRADGQGLEALRRLAEQCPHTNVVVLTSYPDEEEQTQAHRIGAQSYILKDIDTPQLVREIQAAVRPQAMI
;
A
#
# COMPACT_ATOMS: atom_id res chain seq x y z
N MET A 1 19.63 9.08 5.16
CA MET A 1 18.17 9.14 5.34
C MET A 1 17.64 7.77 5.65
N ALA A 2 16.67 7.72 6.54
CA ALA A 2 16.04 6.46 6.88
C ALA A 2 15.25 5.91 5.68
N PRO A 3 15.22 4.60 5.47
CA PRO A 3 14.42 4.02 4.41
C PRO A 3 12.93 4.21 4.69
N ALA A 4 12.14 4.26 3.63
CA ALA A 4 10.69 4.24 3.74
C ALA A 4 10.25 2.85 4.22
N ARG A 5 9.46 2.81 5.28
CA ARG A 5 8.97 1.56 5.87
C ARG A 5 7.64 1.17 5.21
N LEU A 6 7.58 -0.02 4.69
CA LEU A 6 6.52 -0.47 3.80
C LEU A 6 5.86 -1.74 4.31
N LEU A 7 4.53 -1.73 4.35
CA LEU A 7 3.72 -2.93 4.63
C LEU A 7 2.95 -3.32 3.37
N ILE A 8 2.99 -4.59 3.00
CA ILE A 8 2.30 -5.11 1.81
C ILE A 8 1.10 -5.95 2.25
N ILE A 9 -0.08 -5.63 1.74
CA ILE A 9 -1.32 -6.39 1.98
C ILE A 9 -1.92 -6.78 0.63
N ASP A 10 -1.81 -8.07 0.28
CA ASP A 10 -2.27 -8.58 -1.01
C ASP A 10 -2.58 -10.07 -0.85
N ASP A 11 -3.80 -10.48 -1.17
CA ASP A 11 -4.23 -11.87 -1.00
C ASP A 11 -3.83 -12.79 -2.16
N HIS A 12 -3.16 -12.27 -3.18
CA HIS A 12 -2.63 -13.08 -4.28
C HIS A 12 -1.21 -13.53 -3.94
N ASP A 13 -1.05 -14.78 -3.51
CA ASP A 13 0.21 -15.27 -2.94
C ASP A 13 1.42 -15.04 -3.83
N PHE A 14 1.36 -15.41 -5.11
CA PHE A 14 2.49 -15.24 -6.01
C PHE A 14 2.85 -13.78 -6.24
N VAL A 15 1.82 -12.94 -6.40
CA VAL A 15 2.02 -11.51 -6.60
C VAL A 15 2.65 -10.89 -5.37
N ARG A 16 2.13 -11.23 -4.20
CA ARG A 16 2.63 -10.71 -2.93
C ARG A 16 4.09 -11.09 -2.72
N GLU A 17 4.43 -12.35 -2.96
CA GLU A 17 5.81 -12.82 -2.81
C GLU A 17 6.75 -12.14 -3.79
N ALA A 18 6.32 -11.95 -5.04
CA ALA A 18 7.12 -11.26 -6.05
C ALA A 18 7.33 -9.79 -5.68
N LEU A 19 6.30 -9.12 -5.19
CA LEU A 19 6.42 -7.73 -4.74
C LEU A 19 7.39 -7.62 -3.57
N GLU A 20 7.25 -8.50 -2.60
CA GLU A 20 8.13 -8.48 -1.44
C GLU A 20 9.59 -8.65 -1.86
N ALA A 21 9.88 -9.60 -2.75
CA ALA A 21 11.24 -9.83 -3.22
C ALA A 21 11.80 -8.61 -3.95
N ARG A 22 11.00 -8.03 -4.87
CA ARG A 22 11.43 -6.87 -5.66
C ARG A 22 11.68 -5.65 -4.77
N LEU A 23 10.79 -5.38 -3.83
CA LEU A 23 10.86 -4.17 -3.03
C LEU A 23 11.85 -4.29 -1.87
N SER A 24 12.10 -5.50 -1.37
CA SER A 24 13.10 -5.72 -0.34
C SER A 24 14.52 -5.45 -0.84
N GLU A 25 14.75 -5.59 -2.14
CA GLU A 25 16.05 -5.31 -2.74
C GLU A 25 16.21 -3.84 -3.17
N ALA A 26 15.13 -3.08 -3.16
CA ALA A 26 15.17 -1.70 -3.65
C ALA A 26 15.84 -0.79 -2.63
N PRO A 27 16.83 0.01 -3.05
CA PRO A 27 17.43 0.98 -2.13
C PRO A 27 16.40 2.00 -1.65
N GLY A 28 16.49 2.35 -0.38
CA GLY A 28 15.62 3.35 0.21
C GLY A 28 14.28 2.82 0.68
N LEU A 29 14.04 1.52 0.59
CA LEU A 29 12.82 0.89 1.11
C LEU A 29 13.16 -0.20 2.12
N GLU A 30 12.29 -0.35 3.10
CA GLU A 30 12.36 -1.44 4.07
C GLU A 30 10.97 -2.07 4.16
N VAL A 31 10.84 -3.33 3.75
CA VAL A 31 9.57 -4.06 3.88
C VAL A 31 9.48 -4.55 5.32
N VAL A 32 8.56 -3.97 6.09
CA VAL A 32 8.42 -4.29 7.52
C VAL A 32 7.37 -5.36 7.78
N GLY A 33 6.54 -5.67 6.78
CA GLY A 33 5.53 -6.72 6.90
C GLY A 33 4.91 -7.03 5.56
N CYS A 34 4.32 -8.23 5.46
CA CYS A 34 3.76 -8.71 4.22
C CYS A 34 2.70 -9.76 4.58
N THR A 35 1.45 -9.56 4.18
CA THR A 35 0.37 -10.48 4.54
C THR A 35 -0.72 -10.49 3.48
N GLY A 36 -1.43 -11.61 3.37
CA GLY A 36 -2.61 -11.73 2.52
C GLY A 36 -3.90 -11.35 3.23
N CYS A 37 -3.89 -11.36 4.55
CA CYS A 37 -5.08 -11.08 5.36
C CYS A 37 -5.11 -9.60 5.74
N TRP A 38 -6.16 -8.89 5.31
CA TRP A 38 -6.21 -7.46 5.56
C TRP A 38 -6.42 -7.12 7.04
N ARG A 39 -7.08 -7.98 7.80
CA ARG A 39 -7.23 -7.74 9.24
C ARG A 39 -5.92 -7.89 9.98
N THR A 40 -5.11 -8.87 9.62
CA THR A 40 -3.75 -8.99 10.11
C THR A 40 -2.93 -7.77 9.70
N GLY A 41 -3.07 -7.35 8.44
CA GLY A 41 -2.38 -6.17 7.94
C GLY A 41 -2.75 -4.90 8.68
N LEU A 42 -4.02 -4.73 9.01
CA LEU A 42 -4.48 -3.60 9.81
C LEU A 42 -3.83 -3.61 11.19
N ARG A 43 -3.81 -4.77 11.83
CA ARG A 43 -3.17 -4.93 13.15
C ARG A 43 -1.69 -4.61 13.07
N ASP A 44 -1.02 -5.11 12.04
CA ASP A 44 0.39 -4.82 11.83
C ASP A 44 0.64 -3.34 11.56
N ALA A 45 -0.23 -2.70 10.81
CA ALA A 45 -0.10 -1.27 10.52
C ALA A 45 -0.22 -0.43 11.80
N VAL A 46 -1.16 -0.78 12.67
CA VAL A 46 -1.31 -0.08 13.95
C VAL A 46 -0.07 -0.27 14.82
N LYS A 47 0.48 -1.48 14.84
CA LYS A 47 1.62 -1.83 15.68
C LYS A 47 2.93 -1.29 15.13
N LEU A 48 3.19 -1.49 13.84
CA LEU A 48 4.47 -1.16 13.21
C LEU A 48 4.57 0.29 12.74
N LYS A 49 3.44 0.93 12.52
CA LYS A 49 3.36 2.31 12.04
C LYS A 49 4.21 2.51 10.77
N PRO A 50 3.93 1.76 9.70
CA PRO A 50 4.70 1.94 8.46
C PRO A 50 4.44 3.32 7.85
N ASP A 51 5.36 3.76 7.01
CA ASP A 51 5.18 5.01 6.28
C ASP A 51 4.13 4.83 5.18
N VAL A 52 4.14 3.67 4.52
CA VAL A 52 3.25 3.38 3.39
C VAL A 52 2.73 1.95 3.51
N VAL A 53 1.45 1.77 3.20
CA VAL A 53 0.85 0.46 2.99
C VAL A 53 0.54 0.32 1.50
N LEU A 54 1.02 -0.75 0.87
CA LEU A 54 0.56 -1.15 -0.45
C LEU A 54 -0.61 -2.10 -0.26
N LEU A 55 -1.77 -1.75 -0.80
CA LEU A 55 -2.99 -2.51 -0.59
C LEU A 55 -3.60 -2.91 -1.92
N GLU A 56 -3.83 -4.21 -2.12
CA GLU A 56 -4.65 -4.68 -3.22
C GLU A 56 -6.13 -4.65 -2.79
N THR A 57 -6.94 -3.92 -3.54
CA THR A 57 -8.37 -3.76 -3.24
C THR A 57 -9.27 -4.74 -3.98
N LYS A 58 -8.81 -5.35 -5.07
CA LYS A 58 -9.56 -6.39 -5.77
C LYS A 58 -9.28 -7.75 -5.11
N ARG A 59 -9.88 -7.93 -3.95
CA ARG A 59 -9.65 -9.08 -3.10
C ARG A 59 -10.75 -10.13 -3.29
N ALA A 60 -10.37 -11.41 -3.08
CA ALA A 60 -11.34 -12.51 -3.15
C ALA A 60 -12.46 -12.36 -2.12
N ASP A 61 -12.16 -11.74 -0.96
CA ASP A 61 -13.15 -11.53 0.09
C ASP A 61 -14.10 -10.36 -0.18
N GLY A 62 -13.87 -9.57 -1.23
CA GLY A 62 -14.71 -8.43 -1.57
C GLY A 62 -14.59 -7.24 -0.63
N GLN A 63 -13.60 -7.23 0.27
CA GLN A 63 -13.51 -6.23 1.34
C GLN A 63 -12.38 -5.23 1.14
N GLY A 64 -11.97 -4.99 -0.11
CA GLY A 64 -10.85 -4.09 -0.41
C GLY A 64 -11.07 -2.66 0.06
N LEU A 65 -12.24 -2.09 -0.24
CA LEU A 65 -12.52 -0.71 0.17
C LEU A 65 -12.74 -0.60 1.68
N GLU A 66 -13.28 -1.66 2.29
CA GLU A 66 -13.41 -1.70 3.75
C GLU A 66 -12.03 -1.72 4.42
N ALA A 67 -11.10 -2.51 3.89
CA ALA A 67 -9.73 -2.54 4.39
C ALA A 67 -9.11 -1.13 4.31
N LEU A 68 -9.29 -0.46 3.18
CA LEU A 68 -8.78 0.89 2.98
C LEU A 68 -9.38 1.86 4.01
N ARG A 69 -10.69 1.78 4.21
CA ARG A 69 -11.37 2.65 5.18
C ARG A 69 -10.83 2.46 6.58
N ARG A 70 -10.67 1.21 6.99
CA ARG A 70 -10.17 0.92 8.34
C ARG A 70 -8.72 1.39 8.51
N LEU A 71 -7.89 1.23 7.49
CA LEU A 71 -6.52 1.74 7.53
C LEU A 71 -6.52 3.26 7.65
N ALA A 72 -7.33 3.94 6.86
CA ALA A 72 -7.40 5.40 6.90
C ALA A 72 -7.87 5.91 8.26
N GLU A 73 -8.83 5.23 8.87
CA GLU A 73 -9.36 5.62 10.17
C GLU A 73 -8.39 5.35 11.32
N GLN A 74 -7.74 4.19 11.30
CA GLN A 74 -6.93 3.74 12.44
C GLN A 74 -5.45 4.11 12.31
N CYS A 75 -4.99 4.42 11.11
CA CYS A 75 -3.59 4.75 10.84
C CYS A 75 -3.51 6.06 10.05
N PRO A 76 -3.92 7.19 10.64
CA PRO A 76 -4.01 8.44 9.89
C PRO A 76 -2.67 8.98 9.42
N HIS A 77 -1.56 8.53 9.99
CA HIS A 77 -0.22 8.97 9.59
C HIS A 77 0.43 8.04 8.56
N THR A 78 -0.23 6.93 8.22
CA THR A 78 0.25 6.00 7.21
C THR A 78 -0.42 6.33 5.88
N ASN A 79 0.36 6.43 4.82
CA ASN A 79 -0.20 6.66 3.49
C ASN A 79 -0.51 5.32 2.84
N VAL A 80 -1.72 5.18 2.31
CA VAL A 80 -2.13 3.96 1.63
C VAL A 80 -2.04 4.18 0.12
N VAL A 81 -1.30 3.32 -0.55
CA VAL A 81 -1.19 3.26 -2.00
C VAL A 81 -1.91 2.00 -2.45
N VAL A 82 -2.95 2.16 -3.27
CA VAL A 82 -3.64 1.01 -3.86
C VAL A 82 -2.82 0.52 -5.04
N LEU A 83 -2.52 -0.77 -5.07
CA LEU A 83 -1.78 -1.39 -6.14
C LEU A 83 -2.61 -2.56 -6.67
N THR A 84 -3.11 -2.46 -7.90
CA THR A 84 -4.07 -3.42 -8.44
C THR A 84 -3.74 -3.82 -9.87
N SER A 85 -4.09 -5.07 -10.23
CA SER A 85 -4.02 -5.55 -11.61
C SER A 85 -5.31 -5.26 -12.40
N TYR A 86 -6.37 -4.85 -11.71
CA TYR A 86 -7.69 -4.68 -12.30
C TYR A 86 -8.21 -3.27 -12.06
N PRO A 87 -7.76 -2.28 -12.85
CA PRO A 87 -8.15 -0.89 -12.65
C PRO A 87 -9.64 -0.70 -12.90
N ASP A 88 -10.24 0.17 -12.10
CA ASP A 88 -11.66 0.48 -12.16
C ASP A 88 -11.81 1.95 -11.76
N GLU A 89 -12.33 2.78 -12.67
CA GLU A 89 -12.44 4.22 -12.45
C GLU A 89 -13.33 4.55 -11.26
N GLU A 90 -14.42 3.81 -11.09
CA GLU A 90 -15.34 4.04 -9.98
C GLU A 90 -14.65 3.70 -8.66
N GLU A 91 -13.94 2.58 -8.60
CA GLU A 91 -13.17 2.20 -7.43
C GLU A 91 -12.08 3.22 -7.13
N GLN A 92 -11.39 3.69 -8.16
CA GLN A 92 -10.34 4.71 -8.01
C GLN A 92 -10.90 5.97 -7.36
N THR A 93 -12.06 6.43 -7.83
CA THR A 93 -12.72 7.60 -7.27
C THR A 93 -13.08 7.36 -5.81
N GLN A 94 -13.66 6.21 -5.50
CA GLN A 94 -14.02 5.87 -4.13
C GLN A 94 -12.79 5.75 -3.24
N ALA A 95 -11.73 5.13 -3.74
CA ALA A 95 -10.50 4.95 -2.99
C ALA A 95 -9.89 6.31 -2.59
N HIS A 96 -9.85 7.26 -3.52
CA HIS A 96 -9.35 8.60 -3.21
C HIS A 96 -10.21 9.30 -2.17
N ARG A 97 -11.53 9.16 -2.26
CA ARG A 97 -12.44 9.76 -1.28
C ARG A 97 -12.22 9.19 0.11
N ILE A 98 -11.93 7.89 0.20
CA ILE A 98 -11.70 7.22 1.48
C ILE A 98 -10.35 7.63 2.05
N GLY A 99 -9.36 7.93 1.21
CA GLY A 99 -8.07 8.40 1.68
C GLY A 99 -6.86 7.78 1.04
N ALA A 100 -7.02 7.01 -0.06
CA ALA A 100 -5.85 6.47 -0.76
C ALA A 100 -5.02 7.60 -1.34
N GLN A 101 -3.72 7.54 -1.11
CA GLN A 101 -2.77 8.52 -1.62
C GLN A 101 -2.59 8.38 -3.13
N SER A 102 -2.55 7.14 -3.62
CA SER A 102 -2.35 6.84 -5.03
C SER A 102 -3.08 5.56 -5.39
N TYR A 103 -3.35 5.39 -6.68
CA TYR A 103 -4.00 4.21 -7.23
C TYR A 103 -3.18 3.78 -8.44
N ILE A 104 -2.45 2.67 -8.34
CA ILE A 104 -1.40 2.29 -9.28
C ILE A 104 -1.66 0.90 -9.83
N LEU A 105 -1.29 0.70 -11.11
CA LEU A 105 -1.39 -0.61 -11.75
C LEU A 105 -0.17 -1.46 -11.41
N LYS A 106 -0.39 -2.75 -11.20
CA LYS A 106 0.67 -3.71 -10.83
C LYS A 106 1.68 -3.95 -11.95
N ASP A 107 1.40 -3.56 -13.19
CA ASP A 107 2.35 -3.71 -14.29
C ASP A 107 3.43 -2.63 -14.33
N ILE A 108 3.37 -1.69 -13.40
CA ILE A 108 4.39 -0.64 -13.26
C ILE A 108 5.78 -1.24 -13.03
N ASP A 109 6.82 -0.67 -13.64
CA ASP A 109 8.17 -1.16 -13.41
C ASP A 109 8.65 -0.82 -11.98
N THR A 110 9.63 -1.58 -11.51
CA THR A 110 10.09 -1.44 -10.13
C THR A 110 10.65 -0.05 -9.83
N PRO A 111 11.51 0.55 -10.66
CA PRO A 111 12.02 1.90 -10.35
C PRO A 111 10.90 2.93 -10.22
N GLN A 112 9.90 2.86 -11.08
CA GLN A 112 8.78 3.81 -11.02
C GLN A 112 7.93 3.56 -9.78
N LEU A 113 7.68 2.30 -9.43
CA LEU A 113 6.94 1.96 -8.21
C LEU A 113 7.67 2.48 -6.96
N VAL A 114 8.98 2.31 -6.91
CA VAL A 114 9.78 2.82 -5.79
C VAL A 114 9.64 4.34 -5.67
N ARG A 115 9.69 5.05 -6.79
CA ARG A 115 9.51 6.51 -6.79
C ARG A 115 8.14 6.91 -6.27
N GLU A 116 7.09 6.18 -6.67
CA GLU A 116 5.74 6.45 -6.20
C GLU A 116 5.60 6.21 -4.70
N ILE A 117 6.20 5.14 -4.19
CA ILE A 117 6.19 4.84 -2.76
C ILE A 117 6.93 5.94 -1.99
N GLN A 118 8.10 6.33 -2.47
CA GLN A 118 8.88 7.38 -1.81
C GLN A 118 8.17 8.73 -1.84
N ALA A 119 7.48 9.03 -2.94
CA ALA A 119 6.68 10.25 -3.04
C ALA A 119 5.52 10.26 -2.04
N ALA A 120 4.94 9.08 -1.77
CA ALA A 120 3.85 8.96 -0.80
C ALA A 120 4.31 9.20 0.64
N VAL A 121 5.58 8.99 0.93
CA VAL A 121 6.15 9.23 2.26
C VAL A 121 6.46 10.70 2.48
N ARG A 122 6.67 11.43 1.39
CA ARG A 122 7.10 12.82 1.45
C ARG A 122 6.09 13.65 2.23
N PRO A 123 6.51 14.43 3.24
CA PRO A 123 5.56 15.28 3.97
C PRO A 123 4.82 16.20 3.01
N GLN A 124 3.56 16.49 3.34
CA GLN A 124 2.82 17.51 2.61
C GLN A 124 3.61 18.81 2.66
N ALA A 125 3.56 19.58 1.56
CA ALA A 125 4.29 20.83 1.51
C ALA A 125 3.90 21.69 2.70
N MET A 126 4.90 22.11 3.44
CA MET A 126 4.70 23.01 4.57
C MET A 126 4.55 24.41 4.03
N ILE A 127 3.51 25.03 4.41
CA ILE A 127 3.24 26.39 3.94
C ILE A 127 3.34 27.33 5.09
#